data_cd0df6ddf85bed07c73a8fcdbb2777fa
#
_entry.id   cd0df6ddf85bed07c73a8fcdbb2777fa
#
_cell.length_a   1.000
_cell.length_b   1.000
_cell.length_c   1.000
_cell.angle_alpha   90.00
_cell.angle_beta   90.00
_cell.angle_gamma   90.00
#
_symmetry.space_group_name_H-M   'P 1'
#
loop_
_entity.id
_entity.type
_entity.pdbx_description
1 polymer ?
#
loop_
_entity_poly.entity_id
_entity_poly.type
_entity_poly.pdbx_seq_one_letter_code
_entity_poly.pdbx_strand_id
1 'polypeptide(L)'
;MKYIIFIVVICCLSACNNGSDIENNGIDSTLLPKYAGIPAPAIIPYTIIAQHPHDTSAYTQGLQVYKGKLYEGTGDYEISSLRICDWKTGTVEQKHVMGTNKIFGEGISILDDKLYQLTWENNIVYVYDIKNISKHTGTINWPNDGWGITNNGKELIISDGSANLYFVNPADFRILNTIAVVSNEGPVKFLNELEYIDGFVYANIYQTNDIVKIDPES
;
A
#
# COMPACT_ATOMS: atom_id res chain seq x y z
N MET A 1 -8.12 14.63 -65.15
CA MET A 1 -9.19 15.04 -64.23
C MET A 1 -10.38 14.08 -64.43
N LYS A 2 -10.58 13.19 -63.51
CA LYS A 2 -11.79 12.31 -63.50
C LYS A 2 -12.38 12.43 -62.08
N TYR A 3 -13.54 13.01 -62.00
CA TYR A 3 -14.32 13.12 -60.75
C TYR A 3 -15.13 11.83 -60.59
N ILE A 4 -14.99 11.20 -59.42
CA ILE A 4 -15.84 10.09 -59.00
C ILE A 4 -16.86 10.68 -58.04
N ILE A 5 -18.14 10.60 -58.40
CA ILE A 5 -19.30 11.02 -57.61
C ILE A 5 -19.73 9.80 -56.83
N PHE A 6 -19.68 9.91 -55.46
CA PHE A 6 -20.30 8.94 -54.58
C PHE A 6 -21.76 9.35 -54.30
N ILE A 7 -22.69 8.51 -54.74
CA ILE A 7 -24.10 8.63 -54.41
C ILE A 7 -24.34 7.90 -53.10
N VAL A 8 -24.70 8.65 -52.06
CA VAL A 8 -25.17 8.07 -50.78
C VAL A 8 -26.66 7.85 -50.86
N VAL A 9 -27.08 6.58 -50.85
CA VAL A 9 -28.51 6.22 -50.74
C VAL A 9 -28.87 6.14 -49.27
N ILE A 10 -29.70 7.07 -48.81
CA ILE A 10 -30.28 7.04 -47.47
C ILE A 10 -31.57 6.24 -47.54
N CYS A 11 -31.56 5.02 -46.98
CA CYS A 11 -32.78 4.25 -46.74
C CYS A 11 -33.40 4.71 -45.39
N CYS A 12 -34.50 5.44 -45.48
CA CYS A 12 -35.37 5.70 -44.34
C CYS A 12 -36.19 4.43 -44.03
N LEU A 13 -35.87 3.73 -42.98
CA LEU A 13 -36.74 2.69 -42.42
C LEU A 13 -37.64 3.35 -41.38
N SER A 14 -38.91 3.55 -41.72
CA SER A 14 -39.94 3.92 -40.76
C SER A 14 -40.32 2.68 -39.95
N ALA A 15 -39.87 2.60 -38.71
CA ALA A 15 -40.34 1.60 -37.76
C ALA A 15 -41.53 2.19 -36.99
N CYS A 16 -42.70 1.58 -37.16
CA CYS A 16 -43.87 1.89 -36.33
C CYS A 16 -43.60 1.51 -34.89
N ASN A 17 -43.69 2.49 -34.03
CA ASN A 17 -43.58 2.31 -32.60
C ASN A 17 -44.93 1.87 -32.03
N ASN A 18 -45.02 0.58 -31.67
CA ASN A 18 -46.11 0.11 -30.80
C ASN A 18 -45.60 0.33 -29.35
N GLY A 19 -46.18 1.30 -28.67
CA GLY A 19 -45.88 1.57 -27.26
C GLY A 19 -46.31 0.37 -26.40
N SER A 20 -45.32 -0.29 -25.86
CA SER A 20 -45.42 -1.00 -24.61
C SER A 20 -44.51 -0.24 -23.64
N ASP A 21 -45.11 0.37 -22.64
CA ASP A 21 -44.40 0.97 -21.51
C ASP A 21 -43.52 -0.12 -20.87
N ILE A 22 -42.26 -0.15 -21.27
CA ILE A 22 -41.25 -0.84 -20.49
C ILE A 22 -41.06 0.07 -19.25
N GLU A 23 -41.74 -0.31 -18.18
CA GLU A 23 -41.35 0.19 -16.85
C GLU A 23 -39.85 -0.01 -16.74
N ASN A 24 -39.14 1.08 -16.75
CA ASN A 24 -37.73 1.11 -16.49
C ASN A 24 -37.58 0.81 -14.97
N ASN A 25 -37.67 -0.49 -14.65
CA ASN A 25 -37.28 -1.00 -13.35
C ASN A 25 -35.80 -0.71 -13.23
N GLY A 26 -35.47 0.54 -12.89
CA GLY A 26 -34.16 0.91 -12.45
C GLY A 26 -33.78 -0.04 -11.33
N ILE A 27 -32.86 -0.95 -11.64
CA ILE A 27 -32.26 -1.76 -10.60
C ILE A 27 -31.69 -0.78 -9.61
N ASP A 28 -32.35 -0.69 -8.45
CA ASP A 28 -31.84 0.11 -7.34
C ASP A 28 -30.43 -0.43 -7.02
N SER A 29 -29.44 0.37 -7.38
CA SER A 29 -28.02 -0.02 -7.18
C SER A 29 -27.68 -0.30 -5.71
N THR A 30 -28.58 0.09 -4.79
CA THR A 30 -28.50 -0.25 -3.37
C THR A 30 -28.87 -1.72 -3.08
N LEU A 31 -29.53 -2.41 -4.03
CA LEU A 31 -29.99 -3.79 -3.91
C LEU A 31 -29.04 -4.83 -4.52
N LEU A 32 -27.95 -4.40 -5.14
CA LEU A 32 -26.91 -5.35 -5.54
C LEU A 32 -26.25 -5.89 -4.27
N PRO A 33 -26.18 -7.23 -4.08
CA PRO A 33 -25.54 -7.79 -2.91
C PRO A 33 -24.09 -7.35 -2.90
N LYS A 34 -23.75 -6.45 -2.01
CA LYS A 34 -22.38 -6.10 -1.69
C LYS A 34 -21.68 -7.40 -1.28
N TYR A 35 -20.77 -7.92 -2.04
CA TYR A 35 -19.96 -9.12 -1.79
C TYR A 35 -20.67 -10.15 -0.87
N ALA A 36 -21.77 -10.73 -1.39
CA ALA A 36 -22.62 -11.65 -0.65
C ALA A 36 -21.81 -12.82 -0.08
N GLY A 37 -21.81 -12.95 1.23
CA GLY A 37 -21.08 -13.98 1.96
C GLY A 37 -19.90 -13.49 2.78
N ILE A 38 -19.38 -12.29 2.54
CA ILE A 38 -18.35 -11.70 3.40
C ILE A 38 -19.04 -10.90 4.51
N PRO A 39 -18.80 -11.20 5.80
CA PRO A 39 -19.39 -10.44 6.90
C PRO A 39 -18.82 -9.03 6.95
N ALA A 40 -19.61 -8.07 7.46
CA ALA A 40 -19.09 -6.73 7.73
C ALA A 40 -17.95 -6.81 8.76
N PRO A 41 -16.86 -6.06 8.57
CA PRO A 41 -15.76 -6.02 9.53
C PRO A 41 -16.26 -5.57 10.92
N ALA A 42 -15.78 -6.24 11.96
CA ALA A 42 -16.05 -5.83 13.33
C ALA A 42 -15.20 -4.59 13.68
N ILE A 43 -15.80 -3.65 14.42
CA ILE A 43 -15.03 -2.54 15.01
C ILE A 43 -14.26 -3.10 16.19
N ILE A 44 -12.93 -2.96 16.15
CA ILE A 44 -12.03 -3.38 17.22
C ILE A 44 -11.80 -2.18 18.15
N PRO A 45 -12.23 -2.23 19.42
CA PRO A 45 -11.96 -1.16 20.35
C PRO A 45 -10.47 -1.08 20.67
N TYR A 46 -9.95 0.12 20.89
CA TYR A 46 -8.57 0.33 21.31
C TYR A 46 -8.50 1.32 22.49
N THR A 47 -7.38 1.27 23.21
CA THR A 47 -7.07 2.24 24.27
C THR A 47 -5.66 2.73 24.09
N ILE A 48 -5.47 4.06 24.13
CA ILE A 48 -4.15 4.66 24.12
C ILE A 48 -3.52 4.45 25.50
N ILE A 49 -2.45 3.66 25.56
CA ILE A 49 -1.74 3.35 26.83
C ILE A 49 -0.56 4.30 27.09
N ALA A 50 0.01 4.88 26.05
CA ALA A 50 1.09 5.87 26.17
C ALA A 50 1.17 6.74 24.91
N GLN A 51 1.75 7.91 25.06
CA GLN A 51 2.16 8.82 23.98
C GLN A 51 3.59 9.24 24.21
N HIS A 52 4.39 9.29 23.13
CA HIS A 52 5.79 9.63 23.17
C HIS A 52 6.10 10.79 22.23
N PRO A 53 7.09 11.63 22.54
CA PRO A 53 7.54 12.67 21.63
C PRO A 53 8.01 12.08 20.29
N HIS A 54 7.84 12.84 19.22
CA HIS A 54 8.29 12.50 17.89
C HIS A 54 8.81 13.75 17.16
N ASP A 55 9.75 13.59 16.23
CA ASP A 55 10.24 14.67 15.37
C ASP A 55 9.15 15.07 14.36
N THR A 56 8.54 16.23 14.59
CA THR A 56 7.45 16.75 13.74
C THR A 56 7.89 17.12 12.32
N SER A 57 9.19 17.15 12.03
CA SER A 57 9.73 17.34 10.68
C SER A 57 9.83 16.02 9.90
N ALA A 58 9.56 14.88 10.54
CA ALA A 58 9.56 13.59 9.88
C ALA A 58 8.24 13.38 9.14
N TYR A 59 8.32 13.12 7.84
CA TYR A 59 7.18 12.58 7.10
C TYR A 59 7.27 11.06 7.12
N THR A 60 6.80 10.46 8.21
CA THR A 60 6.93 9.04 8.50
C THR A 60 6.19 8.21 7.47
N GLN A 61 6.87 7.22 6.90
CA GLN A 61 6.34 6.27 5.93
C GLN A 61 6.46 4.82 6.38
N GLY A 62 7.29 4.54 7.35
CA GLY A 62 7.41 3.22 7.93
C GLY A 62 8.05 3.26 9.30
N LEU A 63 7.59 2.39 10.19
CA LEU A 63 8.06 2.28 11.57
C LEU A 63 8.26 0.80 11.91
N GLN A 64 9.35 0.49 12.61
CA GLN A 64 9.51 -0.84 13.22
C GLN A 64 10.32 -0.75 14.51
N VAL A 65 9.82 -1.35 15.57
CA VAL A 65 10.60 -1.55 16.80
C VAL A 65 11.45 -2.81 16.66
N TYR A 66 12.77 -2.66 16.76
CA TYR A 66 13.71 -3.77 16.68
C TYR A 66 14.80 -3.63 17.75
N LYS A 67 15.01 -4.67 18.56
CA LYS A 67 16.00 -4.71 19.65
C LYS A 67 15.96 -3.48 20.56
N GLY A 68 14.73 -2.98 20.86
CA GLY A 68 14.50 -1.86 21.78
C GLY A 68 14.71 -0.47 21.19
N LYS A 69 14.96 -0.35 19.89
CA LYS A 69 15.04 0.91 19.14
C LYS A 69 13.90 1.02 18.15
N LEU A 70 13.50 2.26 17.85
CA LEU A 70 12.54 2.55 16.78
C LEU A 70 13.32 2.86 15.51
N TYR A 71 13.08 2.10 14.47
CA TYR A 71 13.54 2.39 13.12
C TYR A 71 12.43 3.11 12.38
N GLU A 72 12.78 4.15 11.64
CA GLU A 72 11.83 4.99 10.93
C GLU A 72 12.33 5.27 9.51
N GLY A 73 11.49 4.96 8.52
CA GLY A 73 11.60 5.42 7.15
C GLY A 73 10.80 6.70 6.97
N THR A 74 11.40 7.74 6.38
CA THR A 74 10.68 8.97 6.08
C THR A 74 10.68 9.27 4.61
N GLY A 75 9.58 9.81 4.13
CA GLY A 75 9.41 10.32 2.78
C GLY A 75 9.84 11.76 2.61
N ASP A 76 9.33 12.34 1.53
CA ASP A 76 9.62 13.64 0.97
C ASP A 76 10.92 13.67 0.13
N TYR A 77 10.84 14.34 -1.01
CA TYR A 77 11.99 14.51 -1.89
C TYR A 77 13.05 15.34 -1.18
N GLU A 78 14.33 15.09 -1.49
CA GLU A 78 15.53 15.74 -0.90
C GLU A 78 15.83 15.36 0.54
N ILE A 79 14.82 15.08 1.37
CA ILE A 79 14.98 14.85 2.82
C ILE A 79 14.59 13.44 3.28
N SER A 80 14.13 12.59 2.38
CA SER A 80 13.87 11.17 2.68
C SER A 80 15.04 10.56 3.45
N SER A 81 14.72 9.84 4.52
CA SER A 81 15.76 9.34 5.42
C SER A 81 15.37 7.99 6.03
N LEU A 82 16.41 7.28 6.48
CA LEU A 82 16.32 6.15 7.39
C LEU A 82 16.88 6.59 8.73
N ARG A 83 16.15 6.32 9.82
CA ARG A 83 16.49 6.80 11.17
C ARG A 83 16.47 5.67 12.19
N ILE A 84 17.28 5.83 13.23
CA ILE A 84 17.18 5.06 14.48
C ILE A 84 16.87 6.04 15.59
N CYS A 85 15.78 5.81 16.30
CA CYS A 85 15.26 6.72 17.32
C CYS A 85 15.12 6.00 18.67
N ASP A 86 15.29 6.76 19.74
CA ASP A 86 14.77 6.37 21.04
C ASP A 86 13.25 6.64 21.06
N TRP A 87 12.45 5.61 21.06
CA TRP A 87 11.00 5.73 20.97
C TRP A 87 10.33 6.37 22.19
N LYS A 88 11.05 6.41 23.36
CA LYS A 88 10.52 7.03 24.59
C LYS A 88 10.73 8.55 24.60
N THR A 89 11.84 9.00 24.07
CA THR A 89 12.21 10.42 24.09
C THR A 89 11.99 11.12 22.74
N GLY A 90 11.80 10.37 21.65
CA GLY A 90 11.74 10.87 20.29
C GLY A 90 13.11 11.32 19.74
N THR A 91 14.20 11.06 20.47
CA THR A 91 15.54 11.48 20.06
C THR A 91 16.01 10.65 18.85
N VAL A 92 16.38 11.33 17.77
CA VAL A 92 17.02 10.71 16.61
C VAL A 92 18.49 10.46 16.94
N GLU A 93 18.87 9.20 17.11
CA GLU A 93 20.24 8.78 17.45
C GLU A 93 21.12 8.64 16.20
N GLN A 94 20.55 8.15 15.11
CA GLN A 94 21.21 8.03 13.82
C GLN A 94 20.25 8.45 12.71
N LYS A 95 20.78 9.10 11.68
CA LYS A 95 20.01 9.49 10.50
C LYS A 95 20.86 9.33 9.25
N HIS A 96 20.34 8.60 8.26
CA HIS A 96 20.88 8.53 6.92
C HIS A 96 19.91 9.21 5.96
N VAL A 97 20.33 10.29 5.33
CA VAL A 97 19.56 10.98 4.28
C VAL A 97 19.89 10.33 2.95
N MET A 98 18.88 10.03 2.16
CA MET A 98 19.05 9.36 0.85
C MET A 98 19.77 10.25 -0.17
N GLY A 99 19.85 11.55 0.08
CA GLY A 99 20.71 12.49 -0.63
C GLY A 99 20.32 12.79 -2.06
N THR A 100 19.05 12.59 -2.44
CA THR A 100 18.58 12.85 -3.80
C THR A 100 17.15 13.39 -3.80
N ASN A 101 16.91 14.37 -4.68
CA ASN A 101 15.59 14.95 -4.93
C ASN A 101 14.72 14.10 -5.90
N LYS A 102 15.17 12.90 -6.24
CA LYS A 102 14.45 11.99 -7.14
C LYS A 102 13.90 10.76 -6.43
N ILE A 103 14.25 10.60 -5.16
CA ILE A 103 13.84 9.43 -4.37
C ILE A 103 12.90 9.90 -3.27
N PHE A 104 11.74 9.28 -3.22
CA PHE A 104 10.81 9.39 -2.10
C PHE A 104 10.88 8.06 -1.34
N GLY A 105 11.42 8.11 -0.11
CA GLY A 105 11.53 6.93 0.77
C GLY A 105 10.17 6.56 1.33
N GLU A 106 9.93 5.27 1.47
CA GLU A 106 8.67 4.70 1.90
C GLU A 106 8.87 3.70 3.05
N GLY A 107 7.95 2.75 3.21
CA GLY A 107 7.93 1.76 4.26
C GLY A 107 9.26 1.04 4.47
N ILE A 108 9.49 0.58 5.68
CA ILE A 108 10.68 -0.18 6.07
C ILE A 108 10.31 -1.50 6.74
N SER A 109 11.16 -2.51 6.57
CA SER A 109 11.05 -3.76 7.32
C SER A 109 12.41 -4.37 7.60
N ILE A 110 12.58 -4.95 8.80
CA ILE A 110 13.79 -5.64 9.22
C ILE A 110 13.53 -7.15 9.28
N LEU A 111 14.28 -7.89 8.49
CA LEU A 111 14.26 -9.35 8.45
C LEU A 111 15.69 -9.88 8.30
N ASP A 112 16.09 -10.86 9.12
CA ASP A 112 17.41 -11.50 9.08
C ASP A 112 18.59 -10.50 9.11
N ASP A 113 18.55 -9.54 10.07
CA ASP A 113 19.55 -8.49 10.23
C ASP A 113 19.73 -7.56 8.99
N LYS A 114 18.83 -7.62 8.03
CA LYS A 114 18.73 -6.69 6.91
C LYS A 114 17.55 -5.78 7.09
N LEU A 115 17.71 -4.51 6.75
CA LEU A 115 16.63 -3.55 6.66
C LEU A 115 16.35 -3.27 5.19
N TYR A 116 15.09 -3.39 4.82
CA TYR A 116 14.57 -3.07 3.48
C TYR A 116 13.83 -1.75 3.57
N GLN A 117 14.09 -0.82 2.65
CA GLN A 117 13.36 0.43 2.52
C GLN A 117 12.83 0.56 1.11
N LEU A 118 11.52 0.66 1.00
CA LEU A 118 10.83 0.91 -0.27
C LEU A 118 11.05 2.34 -0.74
N THR A 119 10.79 2.55 -2.01
CA THR A 119 10.65 3.88 -2.61
C THR A 119 9.32 3.94 -3.36
N TRP A 120 8.70 5.11 -3.42
CA TRP A 120 7.44 5.29 -4.10
C TRP A 120 7.56 4.88 -5.59
N GLU A 121 7.58 5.74 -6.54
CA GLU A 121 7.53 5.44 -7.99
C GLU A 121 8.90 5.05 -8.60
N ASN A 122 9.94 4.85 -7.79
CA ASN A 122 11.30 4.61 -8.32
C ASN A 122 11.60 3.14 -8.63
N ASN A 123 10.72 2.21 -8.25
CA ASN A 123 10.91 0.77 -8.44
C ASN A 123 12.20 0.23 -7.79
N ILE A 124 12.68 0.87 -6.74
CA ILE A 124 13.91 0.51 -6.03
C ILE A 124 13.59 0.19 -4.57
N VAL A 125 14.17 -0.89 -4.08
CA VAL A 125 14.26 -1.20 -2.66
C VAL A 125 15.71 -1.09 -2.24
N TYR A 126 15.99 -0.25 -1.26
CA TYR A 126 17.30 -0.16 -0.65
C TYR A 126 17.45 -1.22 0.44
N VAL A 127 18.58 -1.91 0.46
CA VAL A 127 18.90 -2.92 1.47
C VAL A 127 20.07 -2.43 2.30
N TYR A 128 19.91 -2.40 3.62
CA TYR A 128 20.92 -1.98 4.58
C TYR A 128 21.30 -3.16 5.50
N ASP A 129 22.54 -3.17 5.97
CA ASP A 129 22.92 -3.95 7.14
C ASP A 129 22.43 -3.23 8.39
N ILE A 130 21.68 -3.90 9.26
CA ILE A 130 21.12 -3.33 10.48
C ILE A 130 22.20 -2.77 11.43
N LYS A 131 23.44 -3.26 11.33
CA LYS A 131 24.58 -2.77 12.12
C LYS A 131 25.11 -1.42 11.63
N ASN A 132 24.80 -1.05 10.39
CA ASN A 132 25.26 0.20 9.79
C ASN A 132 24.27 0.71 8.73
N ILE A 133 23.35 1.57 9.13
CA ILE A 133 22.36 2.18 8.24
C ILE A 133 22.88 3.39 7.45
N SER A 134 24.13 3.80 7.64
CA SER A 134 24.68 4.99 6.97
C SER A 134 24.89 4.79 5.46
N LYS A 135 24.82 3.55 5.00
CA LYS A 135 25.02 3.18 3.59
C LYS A 135 24.24 1.90 3.28
N HIS A 136 23.49 1.91 2.19
CA HIS A 136 22.87 0.69 1.67
C HIS A 136 23.95 -0.29 1.16
N THR A 137 23.73 -1.57 1.35
CA THR A 137 24.61 -2.67 0.90
C THR A 137 24.26 -3.13 -0.50
N GLY A 138 23.04 -2.84 -0.96
CA GLY A 138 22.55 -3.18 -2.30
C GLY A 138 21.21 -2.53 -2.58
N THR A 139 20.76 -2.73 -3.82
CA THR A 139 19.43 -2.35 -4.28
C THR A 139 18.78 -3.52 -4.97
N ILE A 140 17.46 -3.61 -4.88
CA ILE A 140 16.66 -4.63 -5.55
C ILE A 140 15.58 -3.91 -6.37
N ASN A 141 15.22 -4.46 -7.53
CA ASN A 141 14.12 -3.93 -8.32
C ASN A 141 12.79 -4.44 -7.78
N TRP A 142 11.85 -3.52 -7.54
CA TRP A 142 10.46 -3.80 -7.21
C TRP A 142 9.58 -3.25 -8.34
N PRO A 143 8.75 -4.08 -9.02
CA PRO A 143 8.08 -3.66 -10.25
C PRO A 143 6.82 -2.80 -10.04
N ASN A 144 6.36 -2.67 -8.79
CA ASN A 144 5.19 -1.87 -8.43
C ASN A 144 5.61 -0.64 -7.63
N ASP A 145 4.66 0.23 -7.31
CA ASP A 145 4.88 1.28 -6.32
C ASP A 145 5.18 0.63 -4.96
N GLY A 146 6.03 1.26 -4.19
CA GLY A 146 6.35 0.82 -2.85
C GLY A 146 5.70 1.75 -1.83
N TRP A 147 4.74 1.24 -1.06
CA TRP A 147 4.09 1.99 0.02
C TRP A 147 4.53 1.43 1.37
N GLY A 148 3.82 0.46 1.91
CA GLY A 148 4.16 -0.18 3.18
C GLY A 148 4.86 -1.52 3.01
N ILE A 149 5.65 -1.93 4.01
CA ILE A 149 6.31 -3.23 4.05
C ILE A 149 6.44 -3.73 5.48
N THR A 150 6.06 -4.97 5.69
CA THR A 150 6.30 -5.72 6.93
C THR A 150 6.84 -7.10 6.62
N ASN A 151 6.95 -7.99 7.61
CA ASN A 151 7.34 -9.38 7.38
C ASN A 151 6.67 -10.33 8.38
N ASN A 152 6.49 -11.59 7.98
CA ASN A 152 5.97 -12.66 8.81
C ASN A 152 7.07 -13.55 9.44
N GLY A 153 8.32 -13.08 9.42
CA GLY A 153 9.50 -13.83 9.86
C GLY A 153 10.11 -14.74 8.80
N LYS A 154 9.52 -14.85 7.60
CA LYS A 154 10.00 -15.64 6.47
C LYS A 154 9.92 -14.88 5.16
N GLU A 155 8.85 -14.17 4.95
CA GLU A 155 8.52 -13.42 3.74
C GLU A 155 8.33 -11.95 4.08
N LEU A 156 8.66 -11.10 3.15
CA LEU A 156 8.26 -9.69 3.18
C LEU A 156 6.83 -9.59 2.66
N ILE A 157 6.05 -8.67 3.22
CA ILE A 157 4.68 -8.38 2.80
C ILE A 157 4.62 -6.91 2.41
N ILE A 158 4.21 -6.61 1.19
CA ILE A 158 4.30 -5.26 0.60
C ILE A 158 2.92 -4.81 0.13
N SER A 159 2.60 -3.54 0.37
CA SER A 159 1.47 -2.81 -0.22
C SER A 159 1.94 -1.84 -1.30
N ASP A 160 1.05 -1.49 -2.24
CA ASP A 160 1.29 -0.57 -3.34
C ASP A 160 0.17 0.48 -3.50
N GLY A 161 -0.63 0.68 -2.43
CA GLY A 161 -1.79 1.55 -2.46
C GLY A 161 -3.03 0.96 -3.13
N SER A 162 -2.92 -0.22 -3.75
CA SER A 162 -4.08 -0.97 -4.25
C SER A 162 -4.78 -1.73 -3.11
N ALA A 163 -5.65 -2.67 -3.45
CA ALA A 163 -6.23 -3.61 -2.50
C ALA A 163 -5.40 -4.90 -2.38
N ASN A 164 -4.20 -4.95 -2.93
CA ASN A 164 -3.36 -6.14 -2.92
C ASN A 164 -2.30 -6.07 -1.82
N LEU A 165 -1.97 -7.23 -1.25
CA LEU A 165 -0.76 -7.46 -0.47
C LEU A 165 0.08 -8.51 -1.20
N TYR A 166 1.35 -8.22 -1.37
CA TYR A 166 2.32 -9.06 -2.06
C TYR A 166 3.23 -9.74 -1.06
N PHE A 167 3.24 -11.08 -1.05
CA PHE A 167 4.17 -11.89 -0.27
C PHE A 167 5.41 -12.14 -1.12
N VAL A 168 6.57 -11.76 -0.62
CA VAL A 168 7.78 -11.63 -1.42
C VAL A 168 8.93 -12.37 -0.77
N ASN A 169 9.71 -13.10 -1.57
CA ASN A 169 10.93 -13.75 -1.11
C ASN A 169 12.00 -12.68 -0.80
N PRO A 170 12.54 -12.61 0.43
CA PRO A 170 13.51 -11.57 0.80
C PRO A 170 14.86 -11.68 0.08
N ALA A 171 15.18 -12.82 -0.52
CA ALA A 171 16.47 -13.03 -1.18
C ALA A 171 16.52 -12.45 -2.60
N ASP A 172 15.42 -12.53 -3.36
CA ASP A 172 15.37 -12.17 -4.78
C ASP A 172 14.18 -11.25 -5.15
N PHE A 173 13.34 -10.90 -4.17
CA PHE A 173 12.13 -10.09 -4.31
C PHE A 173 11.10 -10.65 -5.31
N ARG A 174 11.17 -11.95 -5.57
CA ARG A 174 10.14 -12.63 -6.36
C ARG A 174 8.84 -12.69 -5.57
N ILE A 175 7.74 -12.29 -6.19
CA ILE A 175 6.40 -12.44 -5.64
C ILE A 175 6.09 -13.94 -5.53
N LEU A 176 5.80 -14.40 -4.32
CA LEU A 176 5.43 -15.77 -4.01
C LEU A 176 3.92 -15.97 -4.02
N ASN A 177 3.22 -14.97 -3.50
CA ASN A 177 1.76 -14.94 -3.44
C ASN A 177 1.26 -13.50 -3.50
N THR A 178 0.02 -13.31 -3.91
CA THR A 178 -0.71 -12.05 -3.87
C THR A 178 -2.11 -12.32 -3.37
N ILE A 179 -2.52 -11.59 -2.35
CA ILE A 179 -3.90 -11.64 -1.85
C ILE A 179 -4.60 -10.31 -2.14
N ALA A 180 -5.89 -10.38 -2.46
CA ALA A 180 -6.74 -9.20 -2.57
C ALA A 180 -7.50 -9.00 -1.27
N VAL A 181 -7.35 -7.86 -0.64
CA VAL A 181 -8.06 -7.51 0.60
C VAL A 181 -9.45 -7.00 0.25
N VAL A 182 -10.46 -7.69 0.76
CA VAL A 182 -11.86 -7.37 0.48
C VAL A 182 -12.68 -7.32 1.78
N SER A 183 -13.72 -6.52 1.78
CA SER A 183 -14.75 -6.48 2.82
C SER A 183 -16.11 -6.76 2.21
N ASN A 184 -17.16 -6.73 3.01
CA ASN A 184 -18.55 -6.78 2.53
C ASN A 184 -18.93 -5.61 1.60
N GLU A 185 -18.10 -4.57 1.51
CA GLU A 185 -18.30 -3.42 0.64
C GLU A 185 -17.46 -3.47 -0.63
N GLY A 186 -16.54 -4.42 -0.72
CA GLY A 186 -15.66 -4.63 -1.87
C GLY A 186 -14.18 -4.54 -1.55
N PRO A 187 -13.33 -4.33 -2.56
CA PRO A 187 -11.89 -4.21 -2.37
C PRO A 187 -11.51 -3.05 -1.46
N VAL A 188 -10.69 -3.33 -0.45
CA VAL A 188 -10.15 -2.34 0.49
C VAL A 188 -8.89 -1.74 -0.11
N LYS A 189 -9.02 -0.57 -0.73
CA LYS A 189 -7.92 0.13 -1.41
C LYS A 189 -7.16 1.06 -0.46
N PHE A 190 -6.04 1.60 -0.96
CA PHE A 190 -5.18 2.54 -0.25
C PHE A 190 -4.53 1.94 0.98
N LEU A 191 -4.28 0.61 0.95
CA LEU A 191 -3.46 -0.05 1.95
C LEU A 191 -2.07 0.59 1.91
N ASN A 192 -1.62 1.10 3.06
CA ASN A 192 -0.38 1.85 3.14
C ASN A 192 0.61 1.15 4.07
N GLU A 193 1.04 1.78 5.15
CA GLU A 193 2.00 1.22 6.08
C GLU A 193 1.45 -0.05 6.75
N LEU A 194 2.31 -1.05 6.95
CA LEU A 194 1.94 -2.39 7.34
C LEU A 194 2.66 -2.84 8.61
N GLU A 195 1.92 -3.55 9.49
CA GLU A 195 2.50 -4.30 10.60
C GLU A 195 1.96 -5.73 10.65
N TYR A 196 2.85 -6.72 10.84
CA TYR A 196 2.45 -8.11 11.03
C TYR A 196 2.48 -8.48 12.50
N ILE A 197 1.32 -8.77 13.08
CA ILE A 197 1.16 -9.05 14.51
C ILE A 197 0.27 -10.28 14.68
N ASP A 198 0.80 -11.31 15.35
CA ASP A 198 0.07 -12.52 15.74
C ASP A 198 -0.71 -13.18 14.58
N GLY A 199 -0.11 -13.27 13.42
CA GLY A 199 -0.71 -13.93 12.25
C GLY A 199 -1.56 -13.02 11.37
N PHE A 200 -1.74 -11.74 11.73
CA PHE A 200 -2.54 -10.77 10.99
C PHE A 200 -1.70 -9.62 10.46
N VAL A 201 -2.11 -9.07 9.32
CA VAL A 201 -1.54 -7.83 8.80
C VAL A 201 -2.44 -6.67 9.24
N TYR A 202 -1.86 -5.65 9.85
CA TYR A 202 -2.51 -4.38 10.13
C TYR A 202 -2.03 -3.36 9.11
N ALA A 203 -2.96 -2.62 8.50
CA ALA A 203 -2.66 -1.60 7.52
C ALA A 203 -3.43 -0.32 7.83
N ASN A 204 -2.79 0.84 7.79
CA ASN A 204 -3.55 2.07 7.73
C ASN A 204 -4.09 2.30 6.31
N ILE A 205 -5.27 2.90 6.22
CA ILE A 205 -5.84 3.33 4.96
C ILE A 205 -5.42 4.78 4.70
N TYR A 206 -4.63 4.99 3.66
CA TYR A 206 -4.10 6.31 3.32
C TYR A 206 -5.19 7.38 3.23
N GLN A 207 -4.94 8.56 3.81
CA GLN A 207 -5.83 9.71 3.93
C GLN A 207 -7.11 9.47 4.78
N THR A 208 -7.13 8.41 5.58
CA THR A 208 -8.20 8.18 6.59
C THR A 208 -7.60 8.06 7.99
N ASN A 209 -8.46 7.86 8.98
CA ASN A 209 -8.05 7.50 10.34
C ASN A 209 -8.24 6.00 10.64
N ASP A 210 -8.45 5.20 9.62
CA ASP A 210 -8.75 3.80 9.75
C ASP A 210 -7.49 2.94 9.71
N ILE A 211 -7.45 1.95 10.60
CA ILE A 211 -6.52 0.83 10.55
C ILE A 211 -7.35 -0.44 10.39
N VAL A 212 -7.03 -1.22 9.38
CA VAL A 212 -7.70 -2.50 9.12
C VAL A 212 -6.84 -3.66 9.60
N LYS A 213 -7.48 -4.64 10.21
CA LYS A 213 -6.89 -5.93 10.56
C LYS A 213 -7.26 -6.93 9.47
N ILE A 214 -6.28 -7.50 8.82
CA ILE A 214 -6.41 -8.38 7.66
C ILE A 214 -5.96 -9.78 8.07
N ASP A 215 -6.80 -10.76 7.79
CA ASP A 215 -6.42 -12.17 7.88
C ASP A 215 -5.85 -12.60 6.52
N PRO A 216 -4.55 -12.90 6.42
CA PRO A 216 -3.94 -13.24 5.13
C PRO A 216 -4.26 -14.67 4.66
N GLU A 217 -4.93 -15.48 5.49
CA GLU A 217 -5.22 -16.88 5.18
C GLU A 217 -6.71 -17.13 4.85
N SER A 218 -7.58 -16.10 4.94
CA SER A 218 -9.04 -16.22 4.73
C SER A 218 -9.51 -15.87 3.32
#